data_f275f60b4953bcb16e20114f88cb70b0
#
_entry.id   f275f60b4953bcb16e20114f88cb70b0
#
_cell.length_a   1.000
_cell.length_b   1.000
_cell.length_c   1.000
_cell.angle_alpha   90.00
_cell.angle_beta   90.00
_cell.angle_gamma   90.00
#
_symmetry.space_group_name_H-M   'P 1'
#
loop_
_entity.id
_entity.type
_entity.pdbx_description
1 polymer ?
#
loop_
_entity_poly.entity_id
_entity_poly.type
_entity_poly.pdbx_seq_one_letter_code
_entity_poly.pdbx_strand_id
1 'polypeptide(L)'
;MTSFVSVDRLSGLVAPGDLVVVGQGSAEPTALTQELIRQRHAVSGLRLFVGVVLSDTFDPERTDGVSFSSFGALGNTSRLAKAGRVDIYPVHYGALPELFSRGHVVPDVVMLQLSPAVDGAGMSLGLASDYVVDAARKARLVIAEVNRDTPWTYGGELPTDLRIDHYVEAERVPVELPPARCGKVEEAIATRVAALIPDGATIQTGIGAIPDAILTALGSHRELGIHSGMIGDRVADLVEAGVVTNSRKSFDRGLTVGGLLFGTKRLNRFAHRNRALRLCPPSHTHGAQVLASIASLFAINSAIEVDLTGQVNAETANRVYVGGVGGQVDFVRGANASQGGRSIIAMPATARQGSVSRIVAALSGPVTSLRSDADLVVTEWGVAELRGQPLADRARRMIAVAAPEFREELARAAYGMKT
;
A
#
# COMPACT_ATOMS: atom_id res chain seq x y z
N MET A 1 -10.58 -11.81 -32.23
CA MET A 1 -9.40 -12.70 -32.16
C MET A 1 -8.36 -11.98 -31.29
N THR A 2 -7.86 -12.62 -30.25
CA THR A 2 -6.83 -12.08 -29.38
C THR A 2 -5.53 -11.93 -30.17
N SER A 3 -5.04 -10.70 -30.32
CA SER A 3 -3.83 -10.42 -31.11
C SER A 3 -2.61 -10.41 -30.18
N PHE A 4 -1.83 -11.49 -30.21
CA PHE A 4 -0.53 -11.52 -29.58
C PHE A 4 0.50 -10.79 -30.45
N VAL A 5 1.28 -9.91 -29.81
CA VAL A 5 2.34 -9.14 -30.48
C VAL A 5 3.68 -9.42 -29.80
N SER A 6 4.75 -9.24 -30.53
CA SER A 6 6.10 -9.33 -29.96
C SER A 6 6.39 -8.04 -29.17
N VAL A 7 7.04 -8.18 -28.02
CA VAL A 7 7.36 -7.10 -27.08
C VAL A 7 8.27 -6.02 -27.72
N ASP A 8 9.11 -6.38 -28.67
CA ASP A 8 10.03 -5.47 -29.38
C ASP A 8 9.31 -4.43 -30.27
N ARG A 9 8.00 -4.58 -30.50
CA ARG A 9 7.19 -3.63 -31.26
C ARG A 9 6.64 -2.46 -30.44
N LEU A 10 6.95 -2.36 -29.16
CA LEU A 10 6.37 -1.34 -28.25
C LEU A 10 6.61 0.10 -28.72
N SER A 11 7.82 0.42 -29.20
CA SER A 11 8.11 1.78 -29.71
C SER A 11 7.27 2.19 -30.93
N GLY A 12 6.68 1.23 -31.65
CA GLY A 12 5.73 1.49 -32.72
C GLY A 12 4.28 1.68 -32.26
N LEU A 13 3.97 1.36 -31.01
CA LEU A 13 2.62 1.44 -30.42
C LEU A 13 2.48 2.66 -29.50
N VAL A 14 3.58 3.09 -28.87
CA VAL A 14 3.63 4.25 -27.97
C VAL A 14 4.09 5.47 -28.75
N ALA A 15 3.28 6.53 -28.76
CA ALA A 15 3.58 7.74 -29.50
C ALA A 15 4.45 8.73 -28.67
N PRO A 16 5.18 9.64 -29.31
CA PRO A 16 5.88 10.71 -28.62
C PRO A 16 4.97 11.52 -27.70
N GLY A 17 5.39 11.74 -26.46
CA GLY A 17 4.64 12.49 -25.47
C GLY A 17 3.51 11.71 -24.76
N ASP A 18 3.28 10.44 -25.10
CA ASP A 18 2.28 9.61 -24.44
C ASP A 18 2.52 9.53 -22.91
N LEU A 19 1.43 9.55 -22.15
CA LEU A 19 1.40 9.15 -20.76
C LEU A 19 1.06 7.66 -20.65
N VAL A 20 2.03 6.87 -20.22
CA VAL A 20 1.86 5.44 -20.00
C VAL A 20 1.62 5.18 -18.52
N VAL A 21 0.47 4.62 -18.16
CA VAL A 21 0.17 4.16 -16.80
C VAL A 21 0.50 2.68 -16.71
N VAL A 22 1.23 2.29 -15.68
CA VAL A 22 1.70 0.90 -15.52
C VAL A 22 1.16 0.26 -14.25
N GLY A 23 0.95 -1.05 -14.28
CA GLY A 23 0.65 -1.87 -13.12
C GLY A 23 1.77 -1.76 -12.08
N GLN A 24 1.44 -1.96 -10.80
CA GLN A 24 2.34 -1.68 -9.69
C GLN A 24 2.76 -2.92 -8.90
N GLY A 25 3.87 -2.80 -8.18
CA GLY A 25 4.37 -3.81 -7.26
C GLY A 25 4.63 -5.16 -7.92
N SER A 26 4.09 -6.22 -7.37
CA SER A 26 4.20 -7.57 -7.97
C SER A 26 3.41 -7.71 -9.28
N ALA A 27 2.44 -6.81 -9.53
CA ALA A 27 1.67 -6.77 -10.77
C ALA A 27 2.31 -5.87 -11.85
N GLU A 28 3.54 -5.37 -11.66
CA GLU A 28 4.27 -4.68 -12.72
C GLU A 28 4.46 -5.61 -13.92
N PRO A 29 4.04 -5.22 -15.14
CA PRO A 29 4.26 -5.99 -16.36
C PRO A 29 5.70 -5.82 -16.84
N THR A 30 6.67 -6.45 -16.14
CA THR A 30 8.10 -6.10 -16.30
C THR A 30 8.67 -6.44 -17.67
N ALA A 31 8.09 -7.38 -18.44
CA ALA A 31 8.51 -7.57 -19.82
C ALA A 31 8.19 -6.35 -20.68
N LEU A 32 7.02 -5.72 -20.46
CA LEU A 32 6.62 -4.50 -21.15
C LEU A 32 7.40 -3.29 -20.65
N THR A 33 7.50 -3.09 -19.33
CA THR A 33 8.13 -1.90 -18.75
C THR A 33 9.63 -1.86 -19.01
N GLN A 34 10.34 -3.00 -18.91
CA GLN A 34 11.77 -3.09 -19.24
C GLN A 34 12.04 -2.81 -20.70
N GLU A 35 11.22 -3.36 -21.60
CA GLU A 35 11.36 -3.12 -23.03
C GLU A 35 11.04 -1.67 -23.37
N LEU A 36 10.01 -1.07 -22.78
CA LEU A 36 9.70 0.35 -22.96
C LEU A 36 10.88 1.23 -22.55
N ILE A 37 11.50 0.97 -21.40
CA ILE A 37 12.69 1.70 -20.95
C ILE A 37 13.89 1.47 -21.87
N ARG A 38 14.07 0.26 -22.38
CA ARG A 38 15.12 -0.04 -23.36
C ARG A 38 14.95 0.76 -24.65
N GLN A 39 13.69 0.94 -25.09
CA GLN A 39 13.35 1.68 -26.31
C GLN A 39 13.08 3.17 -26.08
N ARG A 40 13.27 3.73 -24.89
CA ARG A 40 12.90 5.09 -24.50
C ARG A 40 13.39 6.19 -25.43
N HIS A 41 14.57 6.00 -26.05
CA HIS A 41 15.11 6.97 -26.99
C HIS A 41 14.40 6.99 -28.35
N ALA A 42 13.63 5.93 -28.68
CA ALA A 42 12.80 5.89 -29.87
C ALA A 42 11.43 6.58 -29.65
N VAL A 43 11.07 6.87 -28.39
CA VAL A 43 9.80 7.53 -28.00
C VAL A 43 10.12 8.82 -27.26
N SER A 44 10.20 9.94 -27.99
CA SER A 44 10.53 11.24 -27.37
C SER A 44 9.44 11.72 -26.43
N GLY A 45 9.85 12.33 -25.29
CA GLY A 45 8.90 12.91 -24.33
C GLY A 45 8.04 11.89 -23.58
N LEU A 46 8.50 10.65 -23.44
CA LEU A 46 7.81 9.58 -22.71
C LEU A 46 7.52 9.99 -21.26
N ARG A 47 6.27 9.86 -20.85
CA ARG A 47 5.78 10.12 -19.49
C ARG A 47 5.23 8.84 -18.89
N LEU A 48 5.61 8.53 -17.65
CA LEU A 48 5.15 7.34 -16.93
C LEU A 48 4.41 7.74 -15.64
N PHE A 49 3.24 7.16 -15.43
CA PHE A 49 2.62 7.12 -14.11
C PHE A 49 2.91 5.76 -13.49
N VAL A 50 3.65 5.75 -12.41
CA VAL A 50 4.04 4.55 -11.67
C VAL A 50 3.44 4.57 -10.27
N GLY A 51 3.03 3.41 -9.76
CA GLY A 51 2.61 3.27 -8.37
C GLY A 51 3.77 2.87 -7.45
N VAL A 52 3.55 1.84 -6.63
CA VAL A 52 4.61 1.19 -5.86
C VAL A 52 5.54 0.45 -6.81
N VAL A 53 6.80 0.80 -6.86
CA VAL A 53 7.81 0.11 -7.68
C VAL A 53 8.63 -0.82 -6.80
N LEU A 54 8.69 -2.10 -7.15
CA LEU A 54 9.52 -3.10 -6.46
C LEU A 54 10.72 -3.55 -7.32
N SER A 55 10.63 -3.39 -8.64
CA SER A 55 11.69 -3.72 -9.60
C SER A 55 12.77 -2.63 -9.66
N ASP A 56 13.88 -2.92 -10.34
CA ASP A 56 14.89 -1.94 -10.73
C ASP A 56 14.66 -1.34 -12.13
N THR A 57 13.49 -1.57 -12.73
CA THR A 57 13.14 -1.10 -14.08
C THR A 57 13.28 0.41 -14.22
N PHE A 58 12.81 1.16 -13.21
CA PHE A 58 12.79 2.63 -13.25
C PHE A 58 13.93 3.27 -12.46
N ASP A 59 15.12 2.66 -12.52
CA ASP A 59 16.33 3.26 -11.90
C ASP A 59 16.61 4.64 -12.52
N PRO A 60 16.80 5.70 -11.71
CA PRO A 60 17.08 7.05 -12.21
C PRO A 60 18.26 7.12 -13.19
N GLU A 61 19.28 6.27 -13.01
CA GLU A 61 20.48 6.26 -13.87
C GLU A 61 20.22 5.67 -15.26
N ARG A 62 19.12 4.93 -15.45
CA ARG A 62 18.78 4.23 -16.70
C ARG A 62 17.56 4.78 -17.41
N THR A 63 16.98 5.86 -16.90
CA THR A 63 15.68 6.41 -17.37
C THR A 63 15.80 7.87 -17.82
N ASP A 64 16.96 8.26 -18.34
CA ASP A 64 17.13 9.57 -18.97
C ASP A 64 16.10 9.78 -20.09
N GLY A 65 15.59 11.01 -20.21
CA GLY A 65 14.56 11.37 -21.18
C GLY A 65 13.13 10.93 -20.82
N VAL A 66 12.93 10.27 -19.66
CA VAL A 66 11.61 9.84 -19.17
C VAL A 66 11.18 10.72 -17.99
N SER A 67 9.94 11.22 -18.03
CA SER A 67 9.31 11.93 -16.91
C SER A 67 8.43 10.99 -16.10
N PHE A 68 8.45 11.13 -14.76
CA PHE A 68 7.67 10.26 -13.88
C PHE A 68 6.68 11.04 -13.06
N SER A 69 5.53 10.41 -12.82
CA SER A 69 4.55 10.82 -11.82
C SER A 69 4.09 9.62 -10.99
N SER A 70 3.65 9.87 -9.76
CA SER A 70 3.20 8.82 -8.83
C SER A 70 2.27 9.40 -7.77
N PHE A 71 1.55 8.53 -7.05
CA PHE A 71 0.78 8.93 -5.86
C PHE A 71 1.60 8.88 -4.56
N GLY A 72 2.88 8.53 -4.63
CA GLY A 72 3.79 8.46 -3.49
C GLY A 72 5.16 7.91 -3.89
N ALA A 73 6.10 8.00 -2.98
CA ALA A 73 7.47 7.51 -3.17
C ALA A 73 7.68 6.15 -2.50
N LEU A 74 6.81 5.18 -2.81
CA LEU A 74 6.77 3.86 -2.18
C LEU A 74 7.65 2.85 -2.92
N GLY A 75 8.36 2.01 -2.17
CA GLY A 75 9.32 1.07 -2.74
C GLY A 75 10.46 1.81 -3.46
N ASN A 76 10.87 1.32 -4.64
CA ASN A 76 11.95 1.92 -5.44
C ASN A 76 11.57 3.26 -6.09
N THR A 77 10.28 3.66 -6.08
CA THR A 77 9.87 5.02 -6.47
C THR A 77 10.56 6.08 -5.59
N SER A 78 10.95 5.74 -4.38
CA SER A 78 11.76 6.60 -3.49
C SER A 78 13.12 6.98 -4.08
N ARG A 79 13.70 6.18 -4.98
CA ARG A 79 14.93 6.52 -5.69
C ARG A 79 14.71 7.67 -6.68
N LEU A 80 13.56 7.64 -7.41
CA LEU A 80 13.17 8.73 -8.31
C LEU A 80 12.91 10.03 -7.53
N ALA A 81 12.25 9.94 -6.36
CA ALA A 81 11.98 11.08 -5.50
C ALA A 81 13.29 11.70 -4.97
N LYS A 82 14.24 10.89 -4.51
CA LYS A 82 15.57 11.35 -4.07
C LYS A 82 16.36 12.01 -5.19
N ALA A 83 16.17 11.56 -6.42
CA ALA A 83 16.79 12.15 -7.62
C ALA A 83 16.05 13.38 -8.15
N GLY A 84 14.91 13.79 -7.53
CA GLY A 84 14.08 14.90 -7.99
C GLY A 84 13.40 14.64 -9.33
N ARG A 85 13.10 13.38 -9.66
CA ARG A 85 12.63 12.95 -10.99
C ARG A 85 11.21 12.37 -10.99
N VAL A 86 10.42 12.61 -9.97
CA VAL A 86 9.01 12.18 -9.90
C VAL A 86 8.12 13.29 -9.34
N ASP A 87 7.04 13.56 -10.03
CA ASP A 87 5.97 14.43 -9.56
C ASP A 87 4.95 13.62 -8.75
N ILE A 88 4.64 14.08 -7.53
CA ILE A 88 3.75 13.36 -6.62
C ILE A 88 2.35 13.97 -6.63
N TYR A 89 1.35 13.13 -6.89
CA TYR A 89 -0.05 13.44 -6.68
C TYR A 89 -0.44 13.08 -5.23
N PRO A 90 -0.63 14.06 -4.33
CA PRO A 90 -1.00 13.79 -2.93
C PRO A 90 -2.50 13.43 -2.85
N VAL A 91 -2.80 12.17 -3.05
CA VAL A 91 -4.17 11.64 -3.13
C VAL A 91 -4.35 10.44 -2.20
N HIS A 92 -5.54 10.33 -1.57
CA HIS A 92 -5.91 9.12 -0.86
C HIS A 92 -6.05 7.95 -1.83
N TYR A 93 -5.61 6.76 -1.42
CA TYR A 93 -5.63 5.59 -2.30
C TYR A 93 -7.05 5.23 -2.74
N GLY A 94 -8.03 5.38 -1.84
CA GLY A 94 -9.44 5.17 -2.17
C GLY A 94 -9.97 6.10 -3.26
N ALA A 95 -9.39 7.29 -3.40
CA ALA A 95 -9.75 8.26 -4.44
C ALA A 95 -8.87 8.19 -5.69
N LEU A 96 -7.81 7.37 -5.69
CA LEU A 96 -6.89 7.25 -6.82
C LEU A 96 -7.58 6.87 -8.14
N PRO A 97 -8.56 5.93 -8.19
CA PRO A 97 -9.32 5.67 -9.40
C PRO A 97 -10.03 6.90 -9.98
N GLU A 98 -10.41 7.87 -9.14
CA GLU A 98 -11.08 9.09 -9.59
C GLU A 98 -10.16 10.03 -10.36
N LEU A 99 -8.83 9.98 -10.14
CA LEU A 99 -7.88 10.75 -10.95
C LEU A 99 -8.03 10.43 -12.44
N PHE A 100 -8.27 9.16 -12.75
CA PHE A 100 -8.42 8.68 -14.12
C PHE A 100 -9.87 8.79 -14.60
N SER A 101 -10.83 8.30 -13.83
CA SER A 101 -12.23 8.26 -14.25
C SER A 101 -12.83 9.64 -14.45
N ARG A 102 -12.40 10.65 -13.67
CA ARG A 102 -12.80 12.07 -13.84
C ARG A 102 -11.94 12.85 -14.82
N GLY A 103 -10.89 12.24 -15.38
CA GLY A 103 -10.02 12.87 -16.38
C GLY A 103 -9.03 13.91 -15.82
N HIS A 104 -8.73 13.88 -14.52
CA HIS A 104 -7.64 14.70 -13.96
C HIS A 104 -6.28 14.23 -14.45
N VAL A 105 -6.14 12.93 -14.67
CA VAL A 105 -5.00 12.29 -15.34
C VAL A 105 -5.58 11.46 -16.49
N VAL A 106 -5.21 11.78 -17.72
CA VAL A 106 -5.70 11.08 -18.92
C VAL A 106 -4.56 10.21 -19.45
N PRO A 107 -4.64 8.88 -19.28
CA PRO A 107 -3.65 7.98 -19.84
C PRO A 107 -3.83 7.84 -21.36
N ASP A 108 -2.72 7.86 -22.09
CA ASP A 108 -2.70 7.51 -23.51
C ASP A 108 -2.58 5.99 -23.68
N VAL A 109 -1.70 5.37 -22.89
CA VAL A 109 -1.43 3.94 -22.91
C VAL A 109 -1.52 3.38 -21.48
N VAL A 110 -2.05 2.17 -21.34
CA VAL A 110 -1.96 1.41 -20.09
C VAL A 110 -1.26 0.08 -20.35
N MET A 111 -0.31 -0.23 -19.48
CA MET A 111 0.38 -1.53 -19.46
C MET A 111 0.05 -2.26 -18.17
N LEU A 112 -0.53 -3.44 -18.26
CA LEU A 112 -0.94 -4.25 -17.11
C LEU A 112 -0.52 -5.71 -17.26
N GLN A 113 -0.46 -6.44 -16.14
CA GLN A 113 -0.16 -7.86 -16.10
C GLN A 113 -1.44 -8.66 -15.88
N LEU A 114 -1.58 -9.77 -16.58
CA LEU A 114 -2.68 -10.73 -16.45
C LEU A 114 -2.16 -12.14 -16.17
N SER A 115 -2.91 -12.89 -15.41
CA SER A 115 -2.82 -14.36 -15.38
C SER A 115 -3.56 -14.93 -16.60
N PRO A 116 -3.06 -16.00 -17.21
CA PRO A 116 -3.79 -16.73 -18.25
C PRO A 116 -5.18 -17.17 -17.80
N ALA A 117 -6.05 -17.38 -18.75
CA ALA A 117 -7.35 -18.01 -18.50
C ALA A 117 -7.18 -19.42 -17.91
N VAL A 118 -8.06 -19.76 -16.99
CA VAL A 118 -8.14 -21.11 -16.41
C VAL A 118 -9.45 -21.77 -16.82
N ASP A 119 -9.56 -23.08 -16.65
CA ASP A 119 -10.72 -23.87 -17.05
C ASP A 119 -12.06 -23.25 -16.59
N GLY A 120 -12.90 -22.88 -17.54
CA GLY A 120 -14.22 -22.30 -17.32
C GLY A 120 -14.22 -20.84 -16.86
N ALA A 121 -13.05 -20.16 -16.79
CA ALA A 121 -12.94 -18.76 -16.44
C ALA A 121 -12.03 -18.00 -17.41
N GLY A 122 -12.24 -16.68 -17.53
CA GLY A 122 -11.38 -15.79 -18.31
C GLY A 122 -10.03 -15.54 -17.64
N MET A 123 -9.27 -14.59 -18.20
CA MET A 123 -8.02 -14.09 -17.59
C MET A 123 -8.32 -13.37 -16.28
N SER A 124 -7.30 -13.27 -15.42
CA SER A 124 -7.39 -12.54 -14.15
C SER A 124 -6.30 -11.48 -14.05
N LEU A 125 -6.60 -10.37 -13.36
CA LEU A 125 -5.62 -9.35 -12.95
C LEU A 125 -4.54 -9.94 -12.01
N GLY A 126 -4.78 -11.11 -11.45
CA GLY A 126 -3.82 -11.92 -10.73
C GLY A 126 -3.39 -11.34 -9.39
N LEU A 127 -2.54 -10.32 -9.41
CA LEU A 127 -1.87 -9.78 -8.22
C LEU A 127 -2.38 -8.43 -7.76
N ALA A 128 -3.17 -7.72 -8.57
CA ALA A 128 -3.66 -6.40 -8.24
C ALA A 128 -5.02 -6.10 -8.86
N SER A 129 -5.99 -5.71 -8.02
CA SER A 129 -7.23 -5.06 -8.44
C SER A 129 -7.18 -3.62 -7.96
N ASP A 130 -6.68 -2.72 -8.78
CA ASP A 130 -6.32 -1.36 -8.39
C ASP A 130 -6.72 -0.31 -9.46
N TYR A 131 -6.15 0.88 -9.36
CA TYR A 131 -6.41 2.02 -10.24
C TYR A 131 -6.14 1.74 -11.73
N VAL A 132 -5.33 0.73 -12.05
CA VAL A 132 -4.93 0.43 -13.44
C VAL A 132 -6.14 0.08 -14.31
N VAL A 133 -7.18 -0.50 -13.73
CA VAL A 133 -8.43 -0.83 -14.42
C VAL A 133 -9.18 0.45 -14.83
N ASP A 134 -9.28 1.43 -13.93
CA ASP A 134 -9.94 2.70 -14.23
C ASP A 134 -9.12 3.54 -15.22
N ALA A 135 -7.80 3.49 -15.13
CA ALA A 135 -6.91 4.08 -16.11
C ALA A 135 -7.11 3.42 -17.50
N ALA A 136 -7.17 2.09 -17.57
CA ALA A 136 -7.32 1.35 -18.80
C ALA A 136 -8.66 1.62 -19.51
N ARG A 137 -9.73 1.88 -18.76
CA ARG A 137 -11.02 2.30 -19.37
C ARG A 137 -10.96 3.66 -20.05
N LYS A 138 -9.96 4.48 -19.75
CA LYS A 138 -9.77 5.83 -20.34
C LYS A 138 -8.70 5.88 -21.41
N ALA A 139 -7.83 4.87 -21.45
CA ALA A 139 -6.70 4.86 -22.35
C ALA A 139 -7.12 4.64 -23.81
N ARG A 140 -6.37 5.25 -24.72
CA ARG A 140 -6.44 5.00 -26.16
C ARG A 140 -5.97 3.58 -26.49
N LEU A 141 -5.01 3.07 -25.75
CA LEU A 141 -4.34 1.79 -25.99
C LEU A 141 -4.11 1.04 -24.69
N VAL A 142 -4.50 -0.24 -24.66
CA VAL A 142 -4.24 -1.12 -23.51
C VAL A 142 -3.43 -2.33 -23.98
N ILE A 143 -2.26 -2.52 -23.38
CA ILE A 143 -1.35 -3.63 -23.65
C ILE A 143 -1.26 -4.50 -22.38
N ALA A 144 -1.57 -5.77 -22.52
CA ALA A 144 -1.51 -6.72 -21.42
C ALA A 144 -0.35 -7.71 -21.58
N GLU A 145 0.49 -7.81 -20.55
CA GLU A 145 1.43 -8.90 -20.40
C GLU A 145 0.68 -10.10 -19.80
N VAL A 146 0.55 -11.19 -20.55
CA VAL A 146 -0.03 -12.44 -20.05
C VAL A 146 1.10 -13.32 -19.52
N ASN A 147 1.25 -13.34 -18.21
CA ASN A 147 2.35 -14.02 -17.54
C ASN A 147 1.88 -15.34 -16.91
N ARG A 148 2.45 -16.46 -17.36
CA ARG A 148 2.08 -17.82 -16.93
C ARG A 148 2.36 -18.08 -15.44
N ASP A 149 3.32 -17.38 -14.84
CA ASP A 149 3.68 -17.50 -13.43
C ASP A 149 2.81 -16.63 -12.50
N THR A 150 1.93 -15.81 -13.06
CA THR A 150 0.99 -14.99 -12.28
C THR A 150 -0.18 -15.85 -11.78
N PRO A 151 -0.52 -15.81 -10.48
CA PRO A 151 -1.64 -16.58 -9.95
C PRO A 151 -2.96 -16.08 -10.54
N TRP A 152 -3.88 -16.99 -10.82
CA TRP A 152 -5.27 -16.65 -11.11
C TRP A 152 -6.04 -16.46 -9.81
N THR A 153 -6.71 -15.33 -9.62
CA THR A 153 -7.33 -14.96 -8.33
C THR A 153 -8.80 -14.62 -8.50
N TYR A 154 -9.61 -15.03 -7.52
CA TYR A 154 -11.03 -14.65 -7.45
C TYR A 154 -11.19 -13.16 -7.10
N GLY A 155 -12.18 -12.51 -7.70
CA GLY A 155 -12.41 -11.06 -7.62
C GLY A 155 -11.47 -10.23 -8.50
N GLY A 156 -10.41 -10.86 -9.01
CA GLY A 156 -9.49 -10.29 -9.99
C GLY A 156 -9.81 -10.66 -11.44
N GLU A 157 -10.97 -11.25 -11.72
CA GLU A 157 -11.38 -11.58 -13.06
C GLU A 157 -11.32 -10.33 -13.95
N LEU A 158 -10.77 -10.46 -15.16
CA LEU A 158 -10.68 -9.35 -16.10
C LEU A 158 -12.11 -8.82 -16.40
N PRO A 159 -12.39 -7.52 -16.14
CA PRO A 159 -13.70 -6.96 -16.39
C PRO A 159 -14.11 -7.13 -17.86
N THR A 160 -15.34 -7.56 -18.11
CA THR A 160 -15.84 -7.83 -19.47
C THR A 160 -15.99 -6.57 -20.33
N ASP A 161 -16.06 -5.41 -19.69
CA ASP A 161 -16.11 -4.09 -20.34
C ASP A 161 -14.72 -3.52 -20.66
N LEU A 162 -13.65 -4.18 -20.19
CA LEU A 162 -12.28 -3.73 -20.42
C LEU A 162 -11.73 -4.28 -21.73
N ARG A 163 -11.47 -3.36 -22.68
CA ARG A 163 -10.82 -3.69 -23.95
C ARG A 163 -9.32 -3.85 -23.74
N ILE A 164 -8.77 -4.94 -24.24
CA ILE A 164 -7.32 -5.13 -24.38
C ILE A 164 -7.00 -5.12 -25.88
N ASP A 165 -6.13 -4.21 -26.30
CA ASP A 165 -5.78 -4.05 -27.72
C ASP A 165 -4.69 -5.04 -28.15
N HIS A 166 -3.68 -5.25 -27.28
CA HIS A 166 -2.58 -6.16 -27.56
C HIS A 166 -2.24 -7.01 -26.34
N TYR A 167 -1.83 -8.24 -26.61
CA TYR A 167 -1.34 -9.18 -25.62
C TYR A 167 0.12 -9.53 -25.92
N VAL A 168 0.95 -9.58 -24.87
CA VAL A 168 2.33 -10.04 -24.93
C VAL A 168 2.47 -11.23 -24.00
N GLU A 169 2.96 -12.35 -24.50
CA GLU A 169 3.23 -13.51 -23.64
C GLU A 169 4.50 -13.31 -22.82
N ALA A 170 4.42 -13.72 -21.58
CA ALA A 170 5.56 -13.76 -20.66
C ALA A 170 5.51 -15.05 -19.82
N GLU A 171 6.70 -15.53 -19.47
CA GLU A 171 6.89 -16.64 -18.55
C GLU A 171 8.05 -16.25 -17.63
N ARG A 172 7.69 -15.64 -16.51
CA ARG A 172 8.65 -15.15 -15.54
C ARG A 172 8.02 -15.03 -14.16
N VAL A 173 8.83 -15.19 -13.15
CA VAL A 173 8.39 -14.96 -11.78
C VAL A 173 8.00 -13.49 -11.62
N PRO A 174 6.76 -13.19 -11.16
CA PRO A 174 6.39 -11.84 -10.78
C PRO A 174 7.37 -11.26 -9.77
N VAL A 175 7.47 -9.93 -9.73
CA VAL A 175 8.37 -9.26 -8.78
C VAL A 175 7.99 -9.63 -7.35
N GLU A 176 8.94 -10.13 -6.59
CA GLU A 176 8.73 -10.59 -5.22
C GLU A 176 9.05 -9.48 -4.20
N LEU A 177 8.31 -9.49 -3.10
CA LEU A 177 8.62 -8.74 -1.89
C LEU A 177 8.75 -9.72 -0.73
N PRO A 178 9.97 -10.15 -0.39
CA PRO A 178 10.18 -11.05 0.74
C PRO A 178 9.76 -10.39 2.07
N PRO A 179 9.29 -11.19 3.05
CA PRO A 179 9.04 -10.69 4.40
C PRO A 179 10.27 -10.00 4.99
N ALA A 180 10.03 -8.88 5.67
CA ALA A 180 11.09 -8.10 6.26
C ALA A 180 11.67 -8.80 7.51
N ARG A 181 12.95 -8.56 7.79
CA ARG A 181 13.58 -9.02 9.04
C ARG A 181 13.09 -8.14 10.19
N CYS A 182 12.61 -8.77 11.26
CA CYS A 182 12.18 -8.10 12.48
C CYS A 182 13.31 -8.11 13.53
N GLY A 183 13.47 -7.00 14.22
CA GLY A 183 14.37 -6.86 15.34
C GLY A 183 13.61 -6.70 16.67
N LYS A 184 14.34 -6.52 17.77
CA LYS A 184 13.76 -6.39 19.12
C LYS A 184 12.79 -5.21 19.26
N VAL A 185 13.02 -4.12 18.53
CA VAL A 185 12.15 -2.93 18.55
C VAL A 185 10.81 -3.28 17.91
N GLU A 186 10.82 -3.89 16.72
CA GLU A 186 9.62 -4.32 16.03
C GLU A 186 8.84 -5.36 16.83
N GLU A 187 9.53 -6.30 17.49
CA GLU A 187 8.91 -7.32 18.36
C GLU A 187 8.24 -6.69 19.59
N ALA A 188 8.88 -5.67 20.23
CA ALA A 188 8.31 -4.97 21.37
C ALA A 188 7.05 -4.17 20.96
N ILE A 189 7.07 -3.51 19.80
CA ILE A 189 5.90 -2.82 19.24
C ILE A 189 4.79 -3.84 18.93
N ALA A 190 5.14 -4.94 18.28
CA ALA A 190 4.20 -5.99 17.88
C ALA A 190 3.47 -6.60 19.07
N THR A 191 4.20 -6.89 20.16
CA THR A 191 3.61 -7.42 21.40
C THR A 191 2.56 -6.45 21.97
N ARG A 192 2.85 -5.14 21.97
CA ARG A 192 1.90 -4.13 22.48
C ARG A 192 0.68 -4.00 21.57
N VAL A 193 0.89 -3.99 20.25
CA VAL A 193 -0.22 -3.91 19.28
C VAL A 193 -1.10 -5.15 19.39
N ALA A 194 -0.51 -6.35 19.43
CA ALA A 194 -1.28 -7.60 19.54
C ALA A 194 -2.15 -7.61 20.82
N ALA A 195 -1.64 -7.09 21.95
CA ALA A 195 -2.41 -7.00 23.20
C ALA A 195 -3.65 -6.06 23.11
N LEU A 196 -3.72 -5.17 22.14
CA LEU A 196 -4.86 -4.28 21.91
C LEU A 196 -5.95 -4.90 21.04
N ILE A 197 -5.63 -5.99 20.32
CA ILE A 197 -6.50 -6.59 19.32
C ILE A 197 -7.27 -7.75 19.96
N PRO A 198 -8.60 -7.75 20.00
CA PRO A 198 -9.38 -8.87 20.51
C PRO A 198 -9.50 -9.99 19.48
N ASP A 199 -9.81 -11.20 19.94
CA ASP A 199 -10.26 -12.29 19.08
C ASP A 199 -11.47 -11.87 18.24
N GLY A 200 -11.54 -12.31 17.00
CA GLY A 200 -12.59 -11.98 16.06
C GLY A 200 -12.46 -10.58 15.41
N ALA A 201 -11.45 -9.79 15.74
CA ALA A 201 -11.21 -8.50 15.10
C ALA A 201 -10.93 -8.65 13.61
N THR A 202 -11.31 -7.65 12.82
CA THR A 202 -10.91 -7.53 11.41
C THR A 202 -9.71 -6.60 11.30
N ILE A 203 -8.65 -7.07 10.65
CA ILE A 203 -7.36 -6.40 10.59
C ILE A 203 -7.14 -5.79 9.20
N GLN A 204 -6.67 -4.54 9.19
CA GLN A 204 -5.96 -3.94 8.07
C GLN A 204 -4.51 -3.72 8.49
N THR A 205 -3.59 -4.07 7.62
CA THR A 205 -2.16 -3.83 7.84
C THR A 205 -1.46 -3.50 6.53
N GLY A 206 -0.30 -2.84 6.63
CA GLY A 206 0.61 -2.62 5.52
C GLY A 206 1.58 -3.79 5.33
N ILE A 207 2.71 -3.49 4.73
CA ILE A 207 3.86 -4.37 4.49
C ILE A 207 5.10 -3.81 5.17
N GLY A 208 6.07 -4.66 5.47
CA GLY A 208 7.35 -4.30 6.09
C GLY A 208 7.53 -4.87 7.50
N ALA A 209 8.62 -4.51 8.18
CA ALA A 209 9.06 -5.16 9.41
C ALA A 209 8.04 -5.08 10.55
N ILE A 210 7.44 -3.92 10.79
CA ILE A 210 6.45 -3.75 11.88
C ILE A 210 5.16 -4.53 11.57
N PRO A 211 4.51 -4.40 10.40
CA PRO A 211 3.38 -5.23 10.03
C PRO A 211 3.65 -6.73 10.11
N ASP A 212 4.81 -7.20 9.62
CA ASP A 212 5.18 -8.62 9.66
C ASP A 212 5.36 -9.12 11.10
N ALA A 213 5.99 -8.32 11.98
CA ALA A 213 6.14 -8.62 13.40
C ALA A 213 4.77 -8.69 14.11
N ILE A 214 3.86 -7.73 13.82
CA ILE A 214 2.52 -7.70 14.39
C ILE A 214 1.72 -8.94 13.97
N LEU A 215 1.70 -9.26 12.67
CA LEU A 215 1.01 -10.44 12.17
C LEU A 215 1.58 -11.72 12.80
N THR A 216 2.89 -11.79 13.01
CA THR A 216 3.54 -12.91 13.74
C THR A 216 3.06 -12.98 15.19
N ALA A 217 2.98 -11.85 15.90
CA ALA A 217 2.52 -11.79 17.29
C ALA A 217 1.02 -12.14 17.44
N LEU A 218 0.23 -11.98 16.39
CA LEU A 218 -1.19 -12.38 16.36
C LEU A 218 -1.40 -13.90 16.21
N GLY A 219 -0.36 -14.69 16.08
CA GLY A 219 -0.44 -16.15 15.87
C GLY A 219 -1.19 -16.94 16.95
N SER A 220 -1.38 -16.39 18.15
CA SER A 220 -2.16 -17.00 19.25
C SER A 220 -3.62 -16.56 19.30
N HIS A 221 -4.03 -15.59 18.47
CA HIS A 221 -5.41 -15.10 18.40
C HIS A 221 -6.32 -16.09 17.68
N ARG A 222 -7.61 -15.86 17.75
CA ARG A 222 -8.64 -16.72 17.16
C ARG A 222 -9.63 -15.91 16.34
N GLU A 223 -10.14 -16.56 15.27
CA GLU A 223 -11.24 -16.05 14.44
C GLU A 223 -10.99 -14.66 13.85
N LEU A 224 -9.74 -14.26 13.66
CA LEU A 224 -9.43 -12.98 13.04
C LEU A 224 -9.99 -12.90 11.61
N GLY A 225 -10.25 -11.68 11.16
CA GLY A 225 -10.61 -11.36 9.79
C GLY A 225 -9.55 -10.46 9.13
N ILE A 226 -9.47 -10.49 7.81
CA ILE A 226 -8.64 -9.58 7.02
C ILE A 226 -9.50 -8.79 6.05
N HIS A 227 -9.33 -7.47 6.08
CA HIS A 227 -9.84 -6.53 5.09
C HIS A 227 -8.79 -5.42 4.92
N SER A 228 -7.99 -5.52 3.88
CA SER A 228 -6.78 -4.69 3.74
C SER A 228 -6.56 -4.23 2.30
N GLY A 229 -5.84 -3.15 2.11
CA GLY A 229 -5.36 -2.73 0.79
C GLY A 229 -4.29 -3.65 0.23
N MET A 230 -3.47 -4.24 1.10
CA MET A 230 -2.35 -5.11 0.74
C MET A 230 -2.38 -6.41 1.54
N ILE A 231 -1.96 -7.50 0.92
CA ILE A 231 -1.82 -8.84 1.50
C ILE A 231 -0.38 -9.30 1.27
N GLY A 232 0.29 -9.73 2.34
CA GLY A 232 1.63 -10.32 2.30
C GLY A 232 1.66 -11.79 2.71
N ASP A 233 2.84 -12.41 2.67
CA ASP A 233 3.04 -13.83 3.02
C ASP A 233 2.54 -14.15 4.45
N ARG A 234 2.70 -13.23 5.41
CA ARG A 234 2.27 -13.44 6.81
C ARG A 234 0.77 -13.59 6.97
N VAL A 235 -0.02 -12.94 6.11
CA VAL A 235 -1.47 -13.16 6.11
C VAL A 235 -1.80 -14.57 5.64
N ALA A 236 -1.11 -15.08 4.61
CA ALA A 236 -1.27 -16.46 4.16
C ALA A 236 -0.90 -17.45 5.27
N ASP A 237 0.18 -17.19 6.03
CA ASP A 237 0.57 -18.00 7.19
C ASP A 237 -0.55 -18.11 8.24
N LEU A 238 -1.17 -16.98 8.60
CA LEU A 238 -2.26 -16.92 9.59
C LEU A 238 -3.55 -17.60 9.10
N VAL A 239 -3.86 -17.51 7.81
CA VAL A 239 -5.01 -18.22 7.23
C VAL A 239 -4.79 -19.72 7.26
N GLU A 240 -3.63 -20.21 6.84
CA GLU A 240 -3.29 -21.65 6.83
C GLU A 240 -3.18 -22.22 8.26
N ALA A 241 -2.75 -21.41 9.23
CA ALA A 241 -2.74 -21.77 10.64
C ALA A 241 -4.13 -21.76 11.31
N GLY A 242 -5.19 -21.31 10.61
CA GLY A 242 -6.54 -21.21 11.15
C GLY A 242 -6.76 -20.07 12.15
N VAL A 243 -5.81 -19.14 12.28
CA VAL A 243 -5.92 -17.94 13.10
C VAL A 243 -6.85 -16.92 12.42
N VAL A 244 -6.70 -16.76 11.11
CA VAL A 244 -7.59 -15.96 10.26
C VAL A 244 -8.62 -16.88 9.62
N THR A 245 -9.85 -16.81 10.11
CA THR A 245 -10.99 -17.58 9.57
C THR A 245 -11.98 -16.69 8.83
N ASN A 246 -11.93 -15.38 9.05
CA ASN A 246 -12.89 -14.41 8.53
C ASN A 246 -14.35 -14.67 8.95
N SER A 247 -14.59 -15.57 9.91
CA SER A 247 -15.94 -16.01 10.33
C SER A 247 -16.74 -14.91 11.02
N ARG A 248 -16.06 -13.99 11.71
CA ARG A 248 -16.65 -12.90 12.49
C ARG A 248 -16.86 -11.61 11.70
N LYS A 249 -16.39 -11.53 10.44
CA LYS A 249 -16.58 -10.32 9.62
C LYS A 249 -18.06 -9.99 9.47
N SER A 250 -18.39 -8.69 9.42
CA SER A 250 -19.76 -8.19 9.24
C SER A 250 -20.35 -8.63 7.90
N PHE A 251 -19.52 -8.62 6.86
CA PHE A 251 -19.79 -9.13 5.51
C PHE A 251 -18.49 -9.77 4.95
N ASP A 252 -18.51 -10.31 3.75
CA ASP A 252 -17.38 -11.09 3.20
C ASP A 252 -16.88 -12.18 4.16
N ARG A 253 -17.81 -12.85 4.85
CA ARG A 253 -17.49 -13.91 5.80
C ARG A 253 -16.77 -15.06 5.10
N GLY A 254 -15.72 -15.57 5.74
CA GLY A 254 -14.87 -16.62 5.18
C GLY A 254 -13.90 -16.12 4.10
N LEU A 255 -13.91 -14.82 3.75
CA LEU A 255 -13.07 -14.26 2.71
C LEU A 255 -12.00 -13.32 3.29
N THR A 256 -10.75 -13.60 2.97
CA THR A 256 -9.64 -12.65 3.08
C THR A 256 -9.76 -11.65 1.94
N VAL A 257 -9.98 -10.39 2.24
CA VAL A 257 -10.16 -9.33 1.24
C VAL A 257 -8.90 -8.49 1.13
N GLY A 258 -8.40 -8.33 -0.10
CA GLY A 258 -7.26 -7.46 -0.41
C GLY A 258 -7.38 -6.80 -1.78
N GLY A 259 -6.59 -5.75 -2.01
CA GLY A 259 -6.47 -5.08 -3.32
C GLY A 259 -5.21 -5.50 -4.07
N LEU A 260 -4.11 -5.66 -3.33
CA LEU A 260 -2.77 -5.95 -3.84
C LEU A 260 -2.16 -7.15 -3.12
N LEU A 261 -1.48 -8.02 -3.84
CA LEU A 261 -0.71 -9.12 -3.30
C LEU A 261 0.78 -8.79 -3.42
N PHE A 262 1.45 -8.55 -2.30
CA PHE A 262 2.87 -8.22 -2.21
C PHE A 262 3.60 -9.26 -1.36
N GLY A 263 4.19 -10.25 -1.99
CA GLY A 263 4.88 -11.33 -1.31
C GLY A 263 5.79 -12.12 -2.24
N THR A 264 5.99 -13.37 -1.90
CA THR A 264 6.85 -14.30 -2.63
C THR A 264 6.04 -15.33 -3.42
N LYS A 265 6.73 -16.25 -4.08
CA LYS A 265 6.10 -17.44 -4.70
C LYS A 265 5.19 -18.20 -3.73
N ARG A 266 5.43 -18.09 -2.41
CA ARG A 266 4.56 -18.67 -1.40
C ARG A 266 3.17 -18.06 -1.42
N LEU A 267 3.09 -16.71 -1.38
CA LEU A 267 1.83 -16.00 -1.49
C LEU A 267 1.13 -16.28 -2.83
N ASN A 268 1.90 -16.33 -3.93
CA ASN A 268 1.35 -16.61 -5.25
C ASN A 268 0.69 -18.01 -5.31
N ARG A 269 1.34 -19.02 -4.71
CA ARG A 269 0.74 -20.37 -4.61
C ARG A 269 -0.48 -20.41 -3.73
N PHE A 270 -0.46 -19.71 -2.59
CA PHE A 270 -1.63 -19.57 -1.71
C PHE A 270 -2.80 -18.89 -2.42
N ALA A 271 -2.53 -17.85 -3.22
CA ALA A 271 -3.55 -17.05 -3.89
C ALA A 271 -4.16 -17.76 -5.12
N HIS A 272 -3.39 -18.62 -5.78
CA HIS A 272 -3.84 -19.26 -7.03
C HIS A 272 -5.09 -20.10 -6.81
N ARG A 273 -6.23 -19.68 -7.42
CA ARG A 273 -7.56 -20.32 -7.33
C ARG A 273 -8.05 -20.59 -5.90
N ASN A 274 -7.60 -19.76 -4.96
CA ASN A 274 -8.03 -19.85 -3.55
C ASN A 274 -9.35 -19.12 -3.34
N ARG A 275 -10.43 -19.89 -3.09
CA ARG A 275 -11.78 -19.35 -2.86
C ARG A 275 -11.91 -18.57 -1.55
N ALA A 276 -10.98 -18.72 -0.60
CA ALA A 276 -10.94 -17.97 0.65
C ALA A 276 -10.23 -16.61 0.53
N LEU A 277 -9.63 -16.31 -0.63
CA LEU A 277 -9.03 -15.01 -0.97
C LEU A 277 -9.84 -14.33 -2.07
N ARG A 278 -10.09 -13.03 -1.91
CA ARG A 278 -10.77 -12.20 -2.90
C ARG A 278 -10.02 -10.91 -3.13
N LEU A 279 -9.64 -10.64 -4.36
CA LEU A 279 -9.17 -9.32 -4.76
C LEU A 279 -10.36 -8.39 -5.00
N CYS A 280 -10.24 -7.17 -4.50
CA CYS A 280 -11.30 -6.17 -4.64
C CYS A 280 -10.70 -4.81 -5.06
N PRO A 281 -11.45 -4.01 -5.83
CA PRO A 281 -11.00 -2.68 -6.23
C PRO A 281 -10.93 -1.71 -5.03
N PRO A 282 -10.24 -0.56 -5.17
CA PRO A 282 -10.14 0.45 -4.11
C PRO A 282 -11.49 0.92 -3.56
N SER A 283 -12.54 0.97 -4.37
CA SER A 283 -13.89 1.31 -3.92
C SER A 283 -14.46 0.36 -2.86
N HIS A 284 -13.99 -0.90 -2.84
CA HIS A 284 -14.36 -1.89 -1.82
C HIS A 284 -13.34 -1.95 -0.69
N THR A 285 -12.05 -2.01 -1.00
CA THR A 285 -11.00 -2.14 0.02
C THR A 285 -10.82 -0.88 0.87
N HIS A 286 -11.00 0.32 0.27
CA HIS A 286 -10.79 1.62 0.91
C HIS A 286 -12.08 2.45 1.00
N GLY A 287 -13.20 1.94 0.51
CA GLY A 287 -14.47 2.68 0.51
C GLY A 287 -14.91 3.08 1.92
N ALA A 288 -15.12 4.36 2.19
CA ALA A 288 -15.44 4.87 3.53
C ALA A 288 -16.65 4.18 4.16
N GLN A 289 -17.73 3.97 3.40
CA GLN A 289 -18.93 3.28 3.88
C GLN A 289 -18.68 1.79 4.13
N VAL A 290 -17.86 1.15 3.28
CA VAL A 290 -17.48 -0.26 3.45
C VAL A 290 -16.70 -0.40 4.75
N LEU A 291 -15.64 0.40 4.94
CA LEU A 291 -14.79 0.34 6.13
C LEU A 291 -15.59 0.63 7.42
N ALA A 292 -16.46 1.64 7.42
CA ALA A 292 -17.28 1.98 8.57
C ALA A 292 -18.28 0.87 8.96
N SER A 293 -18.69 0.02 8.01
CA SER A 293 -19.62 -1.08 8.25
C SER A 293 -18.97 -2.37 8.77
N ILE A 294 -17.62 -2.44 8.79
CA ILE A 294 -16.87 -3.55 9.37
C ILE A 294 -16.81 -3.36 10.89
N ALA A 295 -17.46 -4.21 11.68
CA ALA A 295 -17.32 -4.18 13.13
C ALA A 295 -15.91 -4.61 13.56
N SER A 296 -15.40 -3.99 14.62
CA SER A 296 -14.06 -4.26 15.18
C SER A 296 -12.95 -4.19 14.12
N LEU A 297 -12.95 -3.15 13.29
CA LEU A 297 -11.87 -2.90 12.33
C LEU A 297 -10.66 -2.29 13.05
N PHE A 298 -9.55 -2.99 13.04
CA PHE A 298 -8.26 -2.52 13.55
C PHE A 298 -7.36 -2.14 12.37
N ALA A 299 -7.18 -0.83 12.19
CA ALA A 299 -6.33 -0.29 11.12
C ALA A 299 -4.93 -0.01 11.66
N ILE A 300 -3.93 -0.72 11.16
CA ILE A 300 -2.55 -0.64 11.62
C ILE A 300 -1.68 -0.03 10.53
N ASN A 301 -1.18 1.17 10.79
CA ASN A 301 -0.36 1.92 9.86
C ASN A 301 0.92 2.41 10.56
N SER A 302 1.88 2.89 9.79
CA SER A 302 3.11 3.47 10.32
C SER A 302 3.23 4.94 9.95
N ALA A 303 4.19 5.64 10.55
CA ALA A 303 4.47 7.04 10.28
C ALA A 303 5.97 7.28 10.16
N ILE A 304 6.37 8.40 9.61
CA ILE A 304 7.73 8.92 9.66
C ILE A 304 7.94 9.64 10.99
N GLU A 305 6.99 10.48 11.37
CA GLU A 305 6.97 11.19 12.64
C GLU A 305 5.53 11.50 13.09
N VAL A 306 5.34 11.69 14.40
CA VAL A 306 4.08 12.11 15.03
C VAL A 306 4.37 13.25 15.99
N ASP A 307 3.59 14.34 15.95
CA ASP A 307 3.76 15.44 16.87
C ASP A 307 3.03 15.22 18.21
N LEU A 308 3.30 16.11 19.18
CA LEU A 308 2.71 16.03 20.52
C LEU A 308 1.17 16.17 20.54
N THR A 309 0.56 16.64 19.47
CA THR A 309 -0.90 16.75 19.34
C THR A 309 -1.54 15.54 18.68
N GLY A 310 -0.72 14.66 18.05
CA GLY A 310 -1.15 13.49 17.33
C GLY A 310 -1.28 13.69 15.81
N GLN A 311 -0.77 14.78 15.23
CA GLN A 311 -0.64 14.90 13.78
C GLN A 311 0.42 13.94 13.27
N VAL A 312 0.18 13.33 12.12
CA VAL A 312 1.04 12.29 11.53
C VAL A 312 1.58 12.74 10.19
N ASN A 313 2.89 12.63 10.02
CA ASN A 313 3.57 12.69 8.72
C ASN A 313 3.99 11.28 8.31
N ALA A 314 3.46 10.79 7.20
CA ALA A 314 3.83 9.51 6.57
C ALA A 314 4.41 9.69 5.16
N GLU A 315 4.75 10.90 4.76
CA GLU A 315 5.10 11.25 3.38
C GLU A 315 6.57 11.62 3.21
N THR A 316 7.09 12.55 4.03
CA THR A 316 8.41 13.13 3.80
C THR A 316 9.35 12.99 5.00
N ALA A 317 10.62 12.72 4.71
CA ALA A 317 11.73 12.82 5.65
C ALA A 317 12.77 13.80 5.10
N ASN A 318 13.19 14.81 5.89
CA ASN A 318 14.13 15.85 5.45
C ASN A 318 13.71 16.50 4.10
N ARG A 319 12.43 16.81 3.94
CA ARG A 319 11.83 17.42 2.73
C ARG A 319 11.88 16.54 1.46
N VAL A 320 12.25 15.27 1.58
CA VAL A 320 12.25 14.30 0.48
C VAL A 320 11.09 13.34 0.68
N TYR A 321 10.32 13.09 -0.35
CA TYR A 321 9.29 12.05 -0.33
C TYR A 321 9.94 10.67 -0.17
N VAL A 322 9.47 9.92 0.83
CA VAL A 322 9.89 8.54 1.13
C VAL A 322 8.68 7.62 1.40
N GLY A 323 7.49 8.20 1.45
CA GLY A 323 6.21 7.55 1.62
C GLY A 323 5.16 8.16 0.71
N GLY A 324 3.94 8.25 1.18
CA GLY A 324 2.82 8.87 0.46
C GLY A 324 1.58 8.96 1.34
N VAL A 325 0.57 9.68 0.87
CA VAL A 325 -0.75 9.72 1.52
C VAL A 325 -1.32 8.29 1.57
N GLY A 326 -1.29 7.57 0.44
CA GLY A 326 -1.71 6.18 0.35
C GLY A 326 -3.10 5.93 0.91
N GLY A 327 -3.33 4.71 1.44
CA GLY A 327 -4.59 4.30 2.05
C GLY A 327 -4.69 4.56 3.56
N GLN A 328 -3.66 5.16 4.19
CA GLN A 328 -3.61 5.31 5.65
C GLN A 328 -4.85 6.04 6.18
N VAL A 329 -5.19 7.19 5.62
CA VAL A 329 -6.30 8.02 6.09
C VAL A 329 -7.64 7.36 5.85
N ASP A 330 -7.81 6.65 4.74
CA ASP A 330 -9.02 5.87 4.44
C ASP A 330 -9.29 4.87 5.58
N PHE A 331 -8.27 4.08 5.95
CA PHE A 331 -8.37 3.08 7.00
C PHE A 331 -8.46 3.68 8.40
N VAL A 332 -7.72 4.75 8.70
CA VAL A 332 -7.80 5.45 10.00
C VAL A 332 -9.23 5.94 10.24
N ARG A 333 -9.82 6.62 9.26
CA ARG A 333 -11.20 7.12 9.36
C ARG A 333 -12.23 5.98 9.37
N GLY A 334 -12.01 4.96 8.53
CA GLY A 334 -12.85 3.77 8.52
C GLY A 334 -12.88 3.06 9.88
N ALA A 335 -11.72 2.82 10.49
CA ALA A 335 -11.62 2.20 11.81
C ALA A 335 -12.22 3.08 12.91
N ASN A 336 -12.06 4.41 12.82
CA ASN A 336 -12.67 5.33 13.77
C ASN A 336 -14.21 5.38 13.67
N ALA A 337 -14.77 5.15 12.48
CA ALA A 337 -16.22 5.06 12.26
C ALA A 337 -16.78 3.66 12.52
N SER A 338 -15.94 2.64 12.56
CA SER A 338 -16.30 1.24 12.82
C SER A 338 -16.73 1.05 14.27
N GLN A 339 -17.80 0.29 14.49
CA GLN A 339 -18.23 -0.10 15.84
C GLN A 339 -17.19 -0.99 16.50
N GLY A 340 -16.58 -0.52 17.61
CA GLY A 340 -15.49 -1.23 18.30
C GLY A 340 -14.14 -1.15 17.58
N GLY A 341 -14.05 -0.37 16.49
CA GLY A 341 -12.84 -0.22 15.72
C GLY A 341 -11.82 0.74 16.35
N ARG A 342 -10.55 0.53 16.03
CA ARG A 342 -9.41 1.34 16.51
C ARG A 342 -8.42 1.59 15.38
N SER A 343 -7.86 2.78 15.33
CA SER A 343 -6.74 3.08 14.44
C SER A 343 -5.43 3.17 15.22
N ILE A 344 -4.39 2.52 14.71
CA ILE A 344 -3.10 2.39 15.37
C ILE A 344 -2.02 2.91 14.44
N ILE A 345 -1.23 3.88 14.92
CA ILE A 345 0.03 4.28 14.32
C ILE A 345 1.14 3.59 15.09
N ALA A 346 1.77 2.59 14.48
CA ALA A 346 2.82 1.77 15.08
C ALA A 346 4.17 2.12 14.43
N MET A 347 5.14 2.58 15.24
CA MET A 347 6.45 2.99 14.73
C MET A 347 7.51 2.93 15.82
N PRO A 348 8.81 2.74 15.49
CA PRO A 348 9.89 2.97 16.45
C PRO A 348 9.88 4.42 16.94
N ALA A 349 10.20 4.63 18.22
CA ALA A 349 10.28 5.99 18.77
C ALA A 349 11.43 6.82 18.19
N THR A 350 12.44 6.15 17.61
CA THR A 350 13.61 6.80 17.03
C THR A 350 13.91 6.30 15.60
N ALA A 351 14.72 7.07 14.89
CA ALA A 351 15.33 6.71 13.61
C ALA A 351 16.86 6.86 13.68
N ARG A 352 17.58 6.45 12.63
CA ARG A 352 19.04 6.61 12.49
C ARG A 352 19.80 6.09 13.71
N GLN A 353 19.53 4.85 14.10
CA GLN A 353 20.20 4.18 15.23
C GLN A 353 20.03 4.94 16.57
N GLY A 354 18.84 5.49 16.82
CA GLY A 354 18.52 6.19 18.07
C GLY A 354 18.79 7.70 18.06
N SER A 355 19.46 8.24 17.04
CA SER A 355 19.91 9.64 17.05
C SER A 355 18.83 10.68 16.72
N VAL A 356 17.66 10.26 16.23
CA VAL A 356 16.57 11.16 15.83
C VAL A 356 15.25 10.67 16.41
N SER A 357 14.56 11.53 17.18
CA SER A 357 13.22 11.24 17.67
C SER A 357 12.19 11.26 16.50
N ARG A 358 11.27 10.31 16.54
CA ARG A 358 10.09 10.29 15.64
C ARG A 358 8.82 10.80 16.32
N ILE A 359 8.88 11.01 17.65
CA ILE A 359 7.92 11.82 18.39
C ILE A 359 8.49 13.23 18.45
N VAL A 360 7.80 14.20 17.89
CA VAL A 360 8.32 15.56 17.70
C VAL A 360 7.39 16.62 18.29
N ALA A 361 7.92 17.80 18.62
CA ALA A 361 7.09 18.92 19.11
C ALA A 361 6.11 19.42 18.04
N ALA A 362 6.58 19.53 16.80
CA ALA A 362 5.81 19.85 15.61
C ALA A 362 6.38 19.08 14.42
N LEU A 363 5.51 18.71 13.46
CA LEU A 363 5.95 17.98 12.27
C LEU A 363 6.95 18.80 11.46
N SER A 364 7.92 18.11 10.86
CA SER A 364 8.90 18.68 9.93
C SER A 364 8.42 18.62 8.46
N GLY A 365 7.34 17.88 8.20
CA GLY A 365 6.75 17.62 6.89
C GLY A 365 5.24 17.88 6.87
N PRO A 366 4.55 17.41 5.82
CA PRO A 366 3.11 17.57 5.67
C PRO A 366 2.34 16.78 6.73
N VAL A 367 1.10 17.18 6.97
CA VAL A 367 0.16 16.42 7.78
C VAL A 367 -0.55 15.40 6.88
N THR A 368 -0.16 14.12 6.98
CA THR A 368 -0.83 13.04 6.29
C THR A 368 -2.14 12.64 6.99
N SER A 369 -2.11 12.42 8.31
CA SER A 369 -3.31 12.19 9.11
C SER A 369 -3.48 13.30 10.15
N LEU A 370 -4.72 13.79 10.25
CA LEU A 370 -5.06 14.88 11.16
C LEU A 370 -5.04 14.40 12.62
N ARG A 371 -4.71 15.32 13.54
CA ARG A 371 -4.81 15.04 14.99
C ARG A 371 -6.22 14.69 15.45
N SER A 372 -7.26 15.16 14.75
CA SER A 372 -8.65 14.78 15.01
C SER A 372 -8.94 13.30 14.75
N ASP A 373 -8.19 12.68 13.85
CA ASP A 373 -8.35 11.29 13.45
C ASP A 373 -7.43 10.34 14.23
N ALA A 374 -6.44 10.87 14.98
CA ALA A 374 -5.49 10.09 15.76
C ALA A 374 -6.15 9.40 16.96
N ASP A 375 -5.97 8.07 17.06
CA ASP A 375 -6.52 7.24 18.12
C ASP A 375 -5.42 6.65 19.01
N LEU A 376 -4.61 5.74 18.49
CA LEU A 376 -3.52 5.09 19.22
C LEU A 376 -2.18 5.32 18.51
N VAL A 377 -1.16 5.69 19.29
CA VAL A 377 0.23 5.69 18.83
C VAL A 377 1.01 4.70 19.69
N VAL A 378 1.67 3.74 19.04
CA VAL A 378 2.40 2.65 19.70
C VAL A 378 3.87 2.69 19.29
N THR A 379 4.74 2.70 20.29
CA THR A 379 6.18 2.56 20.13
C THR A 379 6.69 1.40 21.00
N GLU A 380 7.97 1.08 20.91
CA GLU A 380 8.63 0.14 21.84
C GLU A 380 8.56 0.56 23.30
N TRP A 381 8.24 1.84 23.59
CA TRP A 381 8.15 2.38 24.95
C TRP A 381 6.75 2.36 25.54
N GLY A 382 5.70 2.19 24.75
CA GLY A 382 4.34 2.12 25.25
C GLY A 382 3.26 2.43 24.24
N VAL A 383 2.06 2.71 24.76
CA VAL A 383 0.84 3.05 24.00
C VAL A 383 0.34 4.42 24.46
N ALA A 384 0.21 5.35 23.52
CA ALA A 384 -0.44 6.64 23.73
C ALA A 384 -1.87 6.59 23.16
N GLU A 385 -2.87 6.64 24.04
CA GLU A 385 -4.28 6.70 23.68
C GLU A 385 -4.71 8.17 23.57
N LEU A 386 -5.04 8.62 22.36
CA LEU A 386 -5.30 10.03 22.04
C LEU A 386 -6.78 10.35 21.82
N ARG A 387 -7.59 9.35 21.50
CA ARG A 387 -9.03 9.56 21.26
C ARG A 387 -9.70 10.12 22.52
N GLY A 388 -10.47 11.20 22.36
CA GLY A 388 -11.18 11.84 23.46
C GLY A 388 -10.33 12.63 24.44
N GLN A 389 -9.01 12.77 24.20
CA GLN A 389 -8.09 13.48 25.11
C GLN A 389 -7.91 14.94 24.69
N PRO A 390 -7.90 15.89 25.64
CA PRO A 390 -7.50 17.27 25.40
C PRO A 390 -6.02 17.39 25.04
N LEU A 391 -5.62 18.48 24.39
CA LEU A 391 -4.25 18.65 23.85
C LEU A 391 -3.14 18.47 24.90
N ALA A 392 -3.32 18.98 26.11
CA ALA A 392 -2.34 18.82 27.20
C ALA A 392 -2.14 17.37 27.59
N ASP A 393 -3.22 16.56 27.59
CA ASP A 393 -3.15 15.12 27.89
C ASP A 393 -2.54 14.34 26.75
N ARG A 394 -2.84 14.71 25.50
CA ARG A 394 -2.18 14.14 24.33
C ARG A 394 -0.68 14.33 24.40
N ALA A 395 -0.20 15.56 24.66
CA ALA A 395 1.22 15.85 24.78
C ALA A 395 1.90 14.99 25.86
N ARG A 396 1.29 14.88 27.04
CA ARG A 396 1.81 14.00 28.12
C ARG A 396 1.90 12.54 27.69
N ARG A 397 0.88 12.00 27.01
CA ARG A 397 0.83 10.62 26.53
C ARG A 397 1.86 10.40 25.42
N MET A 398 2.02 11.33 24.49
CA MET A 398 3.03 11.26 23.43
C MET A 398 4.45 11.30 23.98
N ILE A 399 4.73 12.15 24.97
CA ILE A 399 6.04 12.19 25.66
C ILE A 399 6.34 10.84 26.35
N ALA A 400 5.33 10.20 26.95
CA ALA A 400 5.52 8.92 27.63
C ALA A 400 5.95 7.79 26.67
N VAL A 401 5.56 7.83 25.40
CA VAL A 401 5.93 6.84 24.38
C VAL A 401 7.13 7.25 23.52
N ALA A 402 7.72 8.43 23.77
CA ALA A 402 9.00 8.84 23.19
C ALA A 402 10.16 8.08 23.84
N ALA A 403 11.27 7.97 23.12
CA ALA A 403 12.49 7.42 23.71
C ALA A 403 12.98 8.31 24.88
N PRO A 404 13.45 7.69 25.98
CA PRO A 404 13.73 8.40 27.25
C PRO A 404 14.61 9.64 27.09
N GLU A 405 15.62 9.57 26.24
CA GLU A 405 16.60 10.64 25.99
C GLU A 405 16.00 11.93 25.39
N PHE A 406 14.82 11.83 24.75
CA PHE A 406 14.14 12.97 24.12
C PHE A 406 13.00 13.56 24.97
N ARG A 407 12.60 12.87 26.06
CA ARG A 407 11.38 13.24 26.82
C ARG A 407 11.50 14.61 27.47
N GLU A 408 12.66 14.99 27.98
CA GLU A 408 12.87 16.28 28.67
C GLU A 408 12.76 17.44 27.67
N GLU A 409 13.35 17.30 26.46
CA GLU A 409 13.24 18.29 25.41
C GLU A 409 11.78 18.46 24.96
N LEU A 410 11.08 17.35 24.74
CA LEU A 410 9.67 17.34 24.35
C LEU A 410 8.77 17.96 25.45
N ALA A 411 9.08 17.71 26.73
CA ALA A 411 8.34 18.32 27.84
C ALA A 411 8.54 19.83 27.90
N ARG A 412 9.76 20.32 27.67
CA ARG A 412 10.04 21.77 27.56
C ARG A 412 9.28 22.39 26.39
N ALA A 413 9.26 21.73 25.24
CA ALA A 413 8.50 22.21 24.10
C ALA A 413 6.98 22.25 24.35
N ALA A 414 6.45 21.20 25.02
CA ALA A 414 5.03 21.15 25.41
C ALA A 414 4.61 22.27 26.34
N TYR A 415 5.47 22.65 27.28
CA TYR A 415 5.20 23.77 28.19
C TYR A 415 5.07 25.13 27.50
N GLY A 416 5.76 25.30 26.36
CA GLY A 416 5.64 26.48 25.50
C GLY A 416 4.40 26.50 24.61
N MET A 417 3.69 25.38 24.49
CA MET A 417 2.44 25.31 23.71
C MET A 417 1.32 25.95 24.52
N LYS A 418 0.91 27.17 24.12
CA LYS A 418 -0.32 27.78 24.64
C LYS A 418 -1.52 27.02 24.07
N THR A 419 -2.15 26.20 24.86
CA THR A 419 -3.38 25.46 24.54
C THR A 419 -4.62 26.21 24.94
#